data_8c2c73d0808b06582ca75119fb90cc15
#
_entry.id   8c2c73d0808b06582ca75119fb90cc15
#
_cell.length_a   1.000
_cell.length_b   1.000
_cell.length_c   1.000
_cell.angle_alpha   90.00
_cell.angle_beta   90.00
_cell.angle_gamma   90.00
#
_symmetry.space_group_name_H-M   'P 1'
#
loop_
_entity.id
_entity.type
_entity.pdbx_description
1 polymer ?
#
loop_
_entity_poly.entity_id
_entity_poly.type
_entity_poly.pdbx_seq_one_letter_code
_entity_poly.pdbx_strand_id
1 'polypeptide(L)'
;PRSKQRIIYRAFPSWFFDVQGSKPLMLEENEKINWFPGYLKHGRFAKNIEQAPDWNLSRDRFWATAMPVWKGDKGTVKVVGSYDELFELSGVRLEDYHRPWVDEIEFEIDGEHFRRIPKVLDCWFESGSMPFAQLHYPFENKEKFERNYPADFIVEYVGQVRAWFYYVHCVNTALF
;
A
#
# COMPACT_ATOMS: atom_id res chain seq x y z
N PRO A 1 16.50 -9.85 18.42
CA PRO A 1 17.71 -10.67 18.24
C PRO A 1 18.88 -9.93 17.60
N ARG A 2 18.62 -8.94 16.68
CA ARG A 2 19.72 -8.22 15.99
C ARG A 2 20.54 -7.33 16.90
N SER A 3 19.89 -6.59 17.82
CA SER A 3 20.56 -5.61 18.68
C SER A 3 20.91 -6.15 20.07
N LYS A 4 20.42 -7.32 20.46
CA LYS A 4 20.49 -7.87 21.85
C LYS A 4 19.91 -6.94 22.92
N GLN A 5 19.19 -5.87 22.52
CA GLN A 5 18.54 -4.93 23.41
C GLN A 5 17.18 -5.46 23.87
N ARG A 6 16.70 -5.01 25.00
CA ARG A 6 15.33 -5.30 25.46
C ARG A 6 14.32 -4.64 24.50
N ILE A 7 13.30 -5.39 24.11
CA ILE A 7 12.19 -4.87 23.34
C ILE A 7 11.11 -4.39 24.31
N ILE A 8 10.55 -3.23 24.07
CA ILE A 8 9.44 -2.66 24.82
C ILE A 8 8.26 -2.40 23.88
N TYR A 9 7.04 -2.49 24.42
CA TYR A 9 5.86 -2.03 23.71
C TYR A 9 5.77 -0.52 23.80
N ARG A 10 5.58 0.13 22.65
CA ARG A 10 5.38 1.58 22.55
C ARG A 10 4.35 1.89 21.48
N ALA A 11 3.39 2.78 21.81
CA ALA A 11 2.45 3.31 20.84
C ALA A 11 3.09 4.42 20.00
N PHE A 12 2.86 4.38 18.70
CA PHE A 12 3.25 5.42 17.75
C PHE A 12 2.07 5.77 16.85
N PRO A 13 1.91 7.04 16.47
CA PRO A 13 1.02 7.40 15.37
C PRO A 13 1.44 6.66 14.10
N SER A 14 0.49 5.99 13.45
CA SER A 14 0.73 5.18 12.26
C SER A 14 -0.43 5.32 11.30
N TRP A 15 -0.19 5.01 10.03
CA TRP A 15 -1.19 4.98 8.97
C TRP A 15 -1.63 3.55 8.75
N PHE A 16 -2.93 3.34 8.70
CA PHE A 16 -3.51 2.01 8.58
C PHE A 16 -4.39 1.91 7.34
N PHE A 17 -4.40 0.73 6.74
CA PHE A 17 -5.45 0.31 5.83
C PHE A 17 -6.57 -0.30 6.68
N ASP A 18 -7.82 0.16 6.45
CA ASP A 18 -9.01 -0.35 7.13
C ASP A 18 -9.39 -1.73 6.57
N VAL A 19 -8.73 -2.76 7.11
CA VAL A 19 -9.06 -4.15 6.77
C VAL A 19 -10.42 -4.53 7.33
N GLN A 20 -10.78 -4.02 8.52
CA GLN A 20 -12.05 -4.37 9.15
C GLN A 20 -13.25 -3.98 8.28
N GLY A 21 -13.23 -2.76 7.74
CA GLY A 21 -14.26 -2.29 6.82
C GLY A 21 -14.26 -3.02 5.48
N SER A 22 -13.11 -3.50 5.02
CA SER A 22 -12.95 -4.18 3.73
C SER A 22 -13.24 -5.68 3.76
N LYS A 23 -13.27 -6.33 4.93
CA LYS A 23 -13.45 -7.77 5.07
C LYS A 23 -14.65 -8.36 4.34
N PRO A 24 -15.86 -7.78 4.40
CA PRO A 24 -17.00 -8.34 3.70
C PRO A 24 -16.75 -8.48 2.20
N LEU A 25 -16.21 -7.42 1.57
CA LEU A 25 -15.89 -7.42 0.16
C LEU A 25 -14.75 -8.39 -0.17
N MET A 26 -13.70 -8.42 0.65
CA MET A 26 -12.59 -9.37 0.47
C MET A 26 -13.05 -10.83 0.52
N LEU A 27 -13.98 -11.17 1.40
CA LEU A 27 -14.54 -12.51 1.48
C LEU A 27 -15.41 -12.83 0.28
N GLU A 28 -16.23 -11.87 -0.20
CA GLU A 28 -17.03 -12.01 -1.42
C GLU A 28 -16.14 -12.25 -2.65
N GLU A 29 -15.08 -11.44 -2.82
CA GLU A 29 -14.15 -11.61 -3.95
C GLU A 29 -13.38 -12.92 -3.89
N ASN A 30 -13.06 -13.43 -2.67
CA ASN A 30 -12.46 -14.75 -2.51
C ASN A 30 -13.34 -15.87 -3.08
N GLU A 31 -14.67 -15.73 -3.06
CA GLU A 31 -15.55 -16.75 -3.62
C GLU A 31 -15.41 -16.92 -5.15
N LYS A 32 -14.96 -15.87 -5.85
CA LYS A 32 -14.70 -15.87 -7.29
C LYS A 32 -13.39 -16.56 -7.67
N ILE A 33 -12.49 -16.81 -6.71
CA ILE A 33 -11.18 -17.42 -6.94
C ILE A 33 -11.26 -18.94 -6.92
N ASN A 34 -10.66 -19.59 -7.90
CA ASN A 34 -10.49 -21.03 -7.95
C ASN A 34 -9.19 -21.44 -7.25
N TRP A 35 -9.29 -21.95 -6.04
CA TRP A 35 -8.13 -22.37 -5.25
C TRP A 35 -7.73 -23.82 -5.53
N PHE A 36 -6.43 -24.06 -5.71
CA PHE A 36 -5.85 -25.40 -5.81
C PHE A 36 -4.71 -25.57 -4.79
N PRO A 37 -4.85 -26.48 -3.82
CA PRO A 37 -6.02 -27.32 -3.53
C PRO A 37 -7.19 -26.52 -2.92
N GLY A 38 -8.44 -26.92 -3.24
CA GLY A 38 -9.66 -26.18 -2.91
C GLY A 38 -9.89 -25.89 -1.43
N TYR A 39 -9.37 -26.72 -0.52
CA TYR A 39 -9.49 -26.50 0.94
C TYR A 39 -8.84 -25.20 1.42
N LEU A 40 -7.92 -24.61 0.65
CA LEU A 40 -7.27 -23.35 1.00
C LEU A 40 -8.26 -22.19 1.02
N LYS A 41 -9.28 -22.19 0.15
CA LYS A 41 -10.27 -21.11 0.04
C LYS A 41 -10.88 -20.77 1.40
N HIS A 42 -11.60 -21.71 1.99
CA HIS A 42 -12.30 -21.50 3.27
C HIS A 42 -11.46 -21.92 4.48
N GLY A 43 -10.62 -22.96 4.32
CA GLY A 43 -9.84 -23.53 5.41
C GLY A 43 -8.68 -22.64 5.88
N ARG A 44 -8.11 -21.82 4.99
CA ARG A 44 -6.95 -20.97 5.33
C ARG A 44 -7.12 -19.53 4.91
N PHE A 45 -7.46 -19.26 3.66
CA PHE A 45 -7.44 -17.88 3.15
C PHE A 45 -8.58 -17.05 3.75
N ALA A 46 -9.83 -17.52 3.68
CA ALA A 46 -10.96 -16.85 4.33
C ALA A 46 -10.73 -16.65 5.84
N LYS A 47 -10.24 -17.67 6.56
CA LYS A 47 -9.92 -17.54 7.97
C LYS A 47 -8.82 -16.52 8.26
N ASN A 48 -7.85 -16.37 7.37
CA ASN A 48 -6.84 -15.33 7.49
C ASN A 48 -7.45 -13.95 7.36
N ILE A 49 -8.35 -13.74 6.38
CA ILE A 49 -9.08 -12.47 6.21
C ILE A 49 -9.93 -12.17 7.45
N GLU A 50 -10.72 -13.14 7.93
CA GLU A 50 -11.59 -12.99 9.10
C GLU A 50 -10.82 -12.55 10.36
N GLN A 51 -9.62 -13.08 10.57
CA GLN A 51 -8.80 -12.83 11.74
C GLN A 51 -7.83 -11.64 11.58
N ALA A 52 -7.66 -11.14 10.38
CA ALA A 52 -6.69 -10.08 10.11
C ALA A 52 -7.06 -8.80 10.88
N PRO A 53 -6.10 -8.15 11.57
CA PRO A 53 -6.28 -6.79 12.09
C PRO A 53 -6.17 -5.76 10.95
N ASP A 54 -6.42 -4.49 11.26
CA ASP A 54 -6.06 -3.40 10.37
C ASP A 54 -4.57 -3.42 10.07
N TRP A 55 -4.24 -3.13 8.83
CA TRP A 55 -2.88 -3.24 8.34
C TRP A 55 -2.13 -1.93 8.50
N ASN A 56 -1.13 -1.90 9.38
CA ASN A 56 -0.24 -0.75 9.50
C ASN A 56 0.62 -0.61 8.23
N LEU A 57 0.35 0.43 7.43
CA LEU A 57 1.04 0.73 6.18
C LEU A 57 2.37 1.47 6.39
N SER A 58 2.50 2.25 7.46
CA SER A 58 3.66 3.13 7.65
C SER A 58 4.81 2.45 8.36
N ARG A 59 6.04 2.75 7.92
CA ARG A 59 7.28 2.25 8.53
C ARG A 59 8.23 3.40 8.84
N ASP A 60 8.91 3.29 9.99
CA ASP A 60 10.01 4.18 10.40
C ASP A 60 11.33 3.63 9.85
N ARG A 61 11.45 3.60 8.53
CA ARG A 61 12.67 3.17 7.82
C ARG A 61 13.12 4.26 6.86
N PHE A 62 14.38 4.22 6.50
CA PHE A 62 14.91 5.18 5.53
C PHE A 62 14.55 4.78 4.10
N TRP A 63 14.81 3.52 3.74
CA TRP A 63 14.62 3.01 2.39
C TRP A 63 13.32 2.23 2.24
N ALA A 64 12.53 2.61 1.32
CA ALA A 64 11.36 2.03 0.66
C ALA A 64 10.60 3.15 -0.04
N THR A 65 9.49 2.88 -0.71
CA THR A 65 8.61 3.90 -1.31
C THR A 65 8.17 4.91 -0.26
N ALA A 66 8.51 6.17 -0.46
CA ALA A 66 8.12 7.26 0.41
C ALA A 66 6.60 7.43 0.40
N MET A 67 5.97 7.51 1.56
CA MET A 67 4.52 7.77 1.62
C MET A 67 4.21 9.14 1.03
N PRO A 68 3.31 9.22 0.01
CA PRO A 68 2.99 10.48 -0.68
C PRO A 68 2.01 11.33 0.14
N VAL A 69 2.36 11.61 1.39
CA VAL A 69 1.52 12.30 2.35
C VAL A 69 2.25 13.52 2.92
N TRP A 70 1.64 14.69 2.76
CA TRP A 70 2.09 15.96 3.34
C TRP A 70 1.14 16.39 4.45
N LYS A 71 1.70 16.89 5.53
CA LYS A 71 0.94 17.40 6.66
C LYS A 71 1.20 18.88 6.81
N GLY A 72 0.11 19.63 6.89
CA GLY A 72 0.10 21.07 7.11
C GLY A 72 0.36 21.44 8.57
N ASP A 73 0.86 22.64 8.81
CA ASP A 73 1.15 23.18 10.13
C ASP A 73 -0.13 23.32 11.00
N LYS A 74 -1.30 23.44 10.37
CA LYS A 74 -2.61 23.47 11.04
C LYS A 74 -3.20 22.05 11.25
N GLY A 75 -2.50 21.02 10.78
CA GLY A 75 -2.89 19.63 10.94
C GLY A 75 -3.64 19.02 9.76
N THR A 76 -3.85 19.78 8.70
CA THR A 76 -4.46 19.29 7.45
C THR A 76 -3.57 18.24 6.81
N VAL A 77 -4.17 17.25 6.16
CA VAL A 77 -3.47 16.19 5.46
C VAL A 77 -3.75 16.29 3.97
N LYS A 78 -2.69 16.29 3.18
CA LYS A 78 -2.73 16.19 1.71
C LYS A 78 -2.06 14.92 1.26
N VAL A 79 -2.82 14.03 0.61
CA VAL A 79 -2.29 12.88 -0.12
C VAL A 79 -2.12 13.29 -1.56
N VAL A 80 -0.93 13.07 -2.12
CA VAL A 80 -0.60 13.42 -3.50
C VAL A 80 -0.66 12.16 -4.36
N GLY A 81 -1.47 12.20 -5.42
CA GLY A 81 -1.79 11.04 -6.24
C GLY A 81 -0.87 10.84 -7.45
N SER A 82 -0.07 11.84 -7.83
CA SER A 82 0.84 11.73 -8.98
C SER A 82 2.02 12.69 -8.89
N TYR A 83 3.06 12.45 -9.70
CA TYR A 83 4.19 13.36 -9.85
C TYR A 83 3.78 14.70 -10.44
N ASP A 84 2.78 14.73 -11.34
CA ASP A 84 2.28 15.96 -11.93
C ASP A 84 1.54 16.81 -10.89
N GLU A 85 0.69 16.20 -10.06
CA GLU A 85 0.05 16.89 -8.94
C GLU A 85 1.09 17.45 -7.95
N LEU A 86 2.14 16.68 -7.65
CA LEU A 86 3.21 17.17 -6.78
C LEU A 86 3.93 18.36 -7.39
N PHE A 87 4.18 18.33 -8.69
CA PHE A 87 4.79 19.44 -9.41
C PHE A 87 3.89 20.69 -9.43
N GLU A 88 2.60 20.53 -9.65
CA GLU A 88 1.62 21.63 -9.61
C GLU A 88 1.58 22.30 -8.24
N LEU A 89 1.71 21.53 -7.17
CA LEU A 89 1.70 22.05 -5.80
C LEU A 89 3.03 22.71 -5.39
N SER A 90 4.16 22.12 -5.78
CA SER A 90 5.48 22.50 -5.26
C SER A 90 6.38 23.25 -6.25
N GLY A 91 6.09 23.13 -7.56
CA GLY A 91 6.99 23.59 -8.62
C GLY A 91 8.25 22.74 -8.81
N VAL A 92 8.39 21.61 -8.08
CA VAL A 92 9.61 20.78 -8.07
C VAL A 92 9.38 19.45 -8.79
N ARG A 93 10.30 19.09 -9.69
CA ARG A 93 10.42 17.74 -10.27
C ARG A 93 11.73 17.13 -9.81
N LEU A 94 11.66 15.85 -9.40
CA LEU A 94 12.84 15.08 -9.03
C LEU A 94 13.10 13.99 -10.07
N GLU A 95 14.36 13.59 -10.20
CA GLU A 95 14.75 12.38 -10.93
C GLU A 95 14.52 11.11 -10.09
N ASP A 96 14.62 11.25 -8.76
CA ASP A 96 14.42 10.18 -7.78
C ASP A 96 13.50 10.68 -6.65
N TYR A 97 12.34 10.03 -6.49
CA TYR A 97 11.35 10.34 -5.45
C TYR A 97 11.53 9.50 -4.18
N HIS A 98 12.67 8.83 -4.01
CA HIS A 98 13.04 8.22 -2.73
C HIS A 98 13.54 9.26 -1.73
N ARG A 99 13.64 8.85 -0.48
CA ARG A 99 14.31 9.63 0.56
C ARG A 99 15.83 9.66 0.31
N PRO A 100 16.52 10.76 0.58
CA PRO A 100 16.02 11.98 1.27
C PRO A 100 15.36 13.01 0.35
N TRP A 101 15.48 12.90 -0.97
CA TRP A 101 15.15 13.94 -1.94
C TRP A 101 13.70 14.42 -1.84
N VAL A 102 12.75 13.48 -1.76
CA VAL A 102 11.33 13.81 -1.64
C VAL A 102 10.96 14.46 -0.30
N ASP A 103 11.78 14.28 0.73
CA ASP A 103 11.55 14.88 2.05
C ASP A 103 11.73 16.41 2.04
N GLU A 104 12.47 16.93 1.05
CA GLU A 104 12.77 18.36 0.89
C GLU A 104 11.66 19.11 0.16
N ILE A 105 10.66 18.40 -0.39
CA ILE A 105 9.55 19.03 -1.09
C ILE A 105 8.52 19.56 -0.08
N GLU A 106 8.35 20.86 -0.09
CA GLU A 106 7.38 21.60 0.69
C GLU A 106 6.52 22.48 -0.22
N PHE A 107 5.31 22.81 0.19
CA PHE A 107 4.40 23.68 -0.56
C PHE A 107 3.38 24.35 0.37
N GLU A 108 2.64 25.33 -0.16
CA GLU A 108 1.59 26.03 0.54
C GLU A 108 0.24 25.84 -0.14
N ILE A 109 -0.81 25.63 0.65
CA ILE A 109 -2.20 25.63 0.18
C ILE A 109 -3.02 26.48 1.16
N ASP A 110 -3.72 27.50 0.67
CA ASP A 110 -4.59 28.39 1.44
C ASP A 110 -3.91 28.99 2.68
N GLY A 111 -2.64 29.36 2.57
CA GLY A 111 -1.85 29.93 3.64
C GLY A 111 -1.51 28.93 4.77
N GLU A 112 -1.51 27.65 4.47
CA GLU A 112 -0.99 26.58 5.31
C GLU A 112 0.22 25.94 4.64
N HIS A 113 1.31 25.80 5.39
CA HIS A 113 2.55 25.22 4.91
C HIS A 113 2.57 23.71 5.14
N PHE A 114 2.92 22.94 4.11
CA PHE A 114 2.87 21.49 4.10
C PHE A 114 4.28 20.89 3.98
N ARG A 115 4.56 19.90 4.84
CA ARG A 115 5.78 19.07 4.83
C ARG A 115 5.43 17.60 4.73
N ARG A 116 6.26 16.86 4.01
CA ARG A 116 6.06 15.41 3.90
C ARG A 116 6.26 14.71 5.26
N ILE A 117 5.44 13.72 5.57
CA ILE A 117 5.64 12.88 6.75
C ILE A 117 6.87 11.97 6.54
N PRO A 118 7.76 11.79 7.55
CA PRO A 118 9.00 11.02 7.40
C PRO A 118 8.76 9.51 7.48
N LYS A 119 7.78 9.01 6.76
CA LYS A 119 7.39 7.60 6.70
C LYS A 119 7.59 7.02 5.31
N VAL A 120 7.81 5.72 5.27
CA VAL A 120 7.79 4.92 4.02
C VAL A 120 6.71 3.86 4.11
N LEU A 121 6.29 3.34 2.97
CA LEU A 121 5.29 2.27 2.89
C LEU A 121 5.86 0.92 3.36
N ASP A 122 4.99 0.07 3.85
CA ASP A 122 5.28 -1.34 4.04
C ASP A 122 5.58 -2.00 2.68
N CYS A 123 6.63 -2.80 2.60
CA CYS A 123 7.01 -3.51 1.37
C CYS A 123 5.88 -4.41 0.82
N TRP A 124 4.96 -4.86 1.66
CA TRP A 124 3.78 -5.61 1.22
C TRP A 124 2.77 -4.76 0.46
N PHE A 125 2.75 -3.44 0.67
CA PHE A 125 1.95 -2.55 -0.15
C PHE A 125 2.50 -2.48 -1.58
N GLU A 126 3.81 -2.32 -1.73
CA GLU A 126 4.47 -2.33 -3.04
C GLU A 126 4.23 -3.65 -3.77
N SER A 127 4.49 -4.77 -3.11
CA SER A 127 4.29 -6.09 -3.71
C SER A 127 2.82 -6.41 -4.00
N GLY A 128 1.90 -5.94 -3.16
CA GLY A 128 0.45 -6.06 -3.36
C GLY A 128 -0.07 -5.22 -4.54
N SER A 129 0.65 -4.15 -4.87
CA SER A 129 0.35 -3.27 -6.01
C SER A 129 0.88 -3.79 -7.34
N MET A 130 1.67 -4.85 -7.35
CA MET A 130 2.35 -5.36 -8.55
C MET A 130 1.43 -5.55 -9.76
N PRO A 131 0.18 -6.07 -9.65
CA PRO A 131 -0.66 -6.33 -10.81
C PRO A 131 -0.91 -5.12 -11.70
N PHE A 132 -0.99 -3.93 -11.12
CA PHE A 132 -1.20 -2.67 -11.86
C PHE A 132 0.08 -1.82 -11.93
N ALA A 133 0.89 -1.80 -10.88
CA ALA A 133 2.09 -0.97 -10.82
C ALA A 133 3.13 -1.35 -11.89
N GLN A 134 3.27 -2.64 -12.22
CA GLN A 134 4.18 -3.10 -13.28
C GLN A 134 3.86 -2.53 -14.67
N LEU A 135 2.64 -2.08 -14.87
CA LEU A 135 2.18 -1.46 -16.12
C LEU A 135 2.08 0.06 -16.00
N HIS A 136 2.42 0.63 -14.86
CA HIS A 136 2.25 2.05 -14.54
C HIS A 136 0.80 2.52 -14.71
N TYR A 137 -0.17 1.61 -14.47
CA TYR A 137 -1.59 1.92 -14.50
C TYR A 137 -1.97 2.82 -13.30
N PRO A 138 -2.84 3.83 -13.44
CA PRO A 138 -3.66 4.16 -14.62
C PRO A 138 -3.00 5.16 -15.60
N PHE A 139 -1.76 5.56 -15.41
CA PHE A 139 -1.09 6.60 -16.18
C PHE A 139 -0.62 6.10 -17.55
N GLU A 140 -0.22 4.83 -17.62
CA GLU A 140 0.23 4.18 -18.86
C GLU A 140 -0.41 2.81 -19.02
N ASN A 141 -0.30 2.24 -20.24
CA ASN A 141 -0.66 0.85 -20.56
C ASN A 141 -2.10 0.44 -20.14
N LYS A 142 -3.03 1.37 -20.11
CA LYS A 142 -4.40 1.15 -19.65
C LYS A 142 -5.09 -0.02 -20.37
N GLU A 143 -5.09 -0.04 -21.69
CA GLU A 143 -5.70 -1.11 -22.49
C GLU A 143 -5.06 -2.48 -22.21
N LYS A 144 -3.73 -2.50 -21.99
CA LYS A 144 -3.02 -3.74 -21.67
C LYS A 144 -3.41 -4.26 -20.30
N PHE A 145 -3.56 -3.36 -19.31
CA PHE A 145 -4.04 -3.73 -17.98
C PHE A 145 -5.47 -4.28 -18.04
N GLU A 146 -6.41 -3.53 -18.59
CA GLU A 146 -7.83 -3.89 -18.65
C GLU A 146 -8.09 -5.21 -19.37
N ARG A 147 -7.24 -5.57 -20.35
CA ARG A 147 -7.35 -6.84 -21.08
C ARG A 147 -6.81 -8.04 -20.30
N ASN A 148 -5.83 -7.84 -19.42
CA ASN A 148 -5.09 -8.92 -18.73
C ASN A 148 -5.35 -8.98 -17.22
N TYR A 149 -6.22 -8.13 -16.70
CA TYR A 149 -6.58 -8.12 -15.30
C TYR A 149 -8.04 -8.55 -15.11
N PRO A 150 -8.34 -9.38 -14.10
CA PRO A 150 -7.39 -10.06 -13.19
C PRO A 150 -6.61 -11.18 -13.91
N ALA A 151 -5.50 -11.63 -13.28
CA ALA A 151 -4.68 -12.72 -13.82
C ALA A 151 -5.45 -14.04 -13.86
N ASP A 152 -5.33 -14.79 -14.97
CA ASP A 152 -5.98 -16.09 -15.15
C ASP A 152 -5.41 -17.19 -14.24
N PHE A 153 -4.13 -17.10 -13.92
CA PHE A 153 -3.43 -18.13 -13.15
C PHE A 153 -2.24 -17.55 -12.37
N ILE A 154 -2.18 -17.92 -11.09
CA ILE A 154 -1.04 -17.58 -10.20
C ILE A 154 -0.65 -18.85 -9.45
N VAL A 155 0.64 -19.17 -9.40
CA VAL A 155 1.18 -20.31 -8.65
C VAL A 155 2.31 -19.85 -7.73
N GLU A 156 2.18 -20.22 -6.44
CA GLU A 156 3.14 -19.88 -5.42
C GLU A 156 3.17 -20.93 -4.29
N TYR A 157 4.19 -20.86 -3.46
CA TYR A 157 4.28 -21.64 -2.24
C TYR A 157 3.10 -21.34 -1.29
N VAL A 158 2.59 -22.37 -0.63
CA VAL A 158 1.38 -22.28 0.22
C VAL A 158 1.45 -21.23 1.35
N GLY A 159 2.63 -20.83 1.77
CA GLY A 159 2.80 -19.76 2.77
C GLY A 159 2.28 -18.40 2.30
N GLN A 160 2.18 -18.18 0.99
CA GLN A 160 1.67 -16.93 0.42
C GLN A 160 0.19 -16.67 0.71
N VAL A 161 -0.56 -17.66 1.13
CA VAL A 161 -1.93 -17.51 1.65
C VAL A 161 -2.02 -16.48 2.81
N ARG A 162 -0.94 -16.34 3.60
CA ARG A 162 -0.82 -15.36 4.69
C ARG A 162 0.23 -14.28 4.43
N ALA A 163 0.70 -14.18 3.21
CA ALA A 163 1.70 -13.22 2.79
C ALA A 163 1.27 -12.57 1.47
N TRP A 164 1.98 -12.75 0.37
CA TRP A 164 1.73 -12.01 -0.86
C TRP A 164 0.31 -12.14 -1.41
N PHE A 165 -0.30 -13.32 -1.41
CA PHE A 165 -1.68 -13.49 -1.86
C PHE A 165 -2.67 -12.64 -1.05
N TYR A 166 -2.48 -12.58 0.27
CA TYR A 166 -3.31 -11.75 1.14
C TYR A 166 -3.17 -10.26 0.81
N TYR A 167 -1.94 -9.77 0.65
CA TYR A 167 -1.72 -8.35 0.39
C TYR A 167 -2.14 -7.92 -1.02
N VAL A 168 -1.90 -8.77 -2.03
CA VAL A 168 -2.46 -8.56 -3.38
C VAL A 168 -3.97 -8.46 -3.31
N HIS A 169 -4.61 -9.38 -2.61
CA HIS A 169 -6.06 -9.38 -2.46
C HIS A 169 -6.57 -8.13 -1.74
N CYS A 170 -5.94 -7.71 -0.62
CA CYS A 170 -6.28 -6.47 0.07
C CYS A 170 -6.24 -5.26 -0.84
N VAL A 171 -5.11 -5.05 -1.51
CA VAL A 171 -4.88 -3.84 -2.33
C VAL A 171 -5.81 -3.83 -3.54
N ASN A 172 -5.93 -4.97 -4.24
CA ASN A 172 -6.73 -5.02 -5.47
C ASN A 172 -8.23 -4.97 -5.19
N THR A 173 -8.73 -5.62 -4.14
CA THR A 173 -10.14 -5.51 -3.73
C THR A 173 -10.51 -4.07 -3.32
N ALA A 174 -9.57 -3.30 -2.79
CA ALA A 174 -9.84 -1.91 -2.42
C ALA A 174 -9.89 -0.95 -3.62
N LEU A 175 -9.27 -1.31 -4.75
CA LEU A 175 -9.10 -0.43 -5.91
C LEU A 175 -10.00 -0.82 -7.09
N PHE A 176 -10.36 -2.08 -7.22
CA PHE A 176 -11.06 -2.67 -8.36
C PHE A 176 -12.25 -3.50 -7.92
#